data_5975bb96f94ef3b86c6587e924cf47da
#
_entry.id   5975bb96f94ef3b86c6587e924cf47da
#
_cell.length_a   1.000
_cell.length_b   1.000
_cell.length_c   1.000
_cell.angle_alpha   90.00
_cell.angle_beta   90.00
_cell.angle_gamma   90.00
#
_symmetry.space_group_name_H-M   'P 1'
#
loop_
_entity.id
_entity.type
_entity.pdbx_description
1 polymer ?
#
loop_
_entity_poly.entity_id
_entity_poly.type
_entity_poly.pdbx_seq_one_letter_code
_entity_poly.pdbx_strand_id
1 'polypeptide(L)'
;MTKSMALDLAERETGIRVNSLHPGFAETPLVENAIAQLEPEEGEQFSARLAERALLGLADPDQIAAAAVFLFSDDSSFMTGSELVVDGGFTAS
;
A
#
# COMPACT_ATOMS: atom_id res chain seq x y z
N MET A 1 11.34 -10.52 -5.08
CA MET A 1 11.04 -11.59 -4.11
C MET A 1 9.63 -12.18 -4.27
N THR A 2 8.61 -11.37 -4.30
CA THR A 2 7.22 -11.83 -4.43
C THR A 2 7.00 -12.72 -5.66
N LYS A 3 7.44 -12.28 -6.82
CA LYS A 3 7.26 -13.04 -8.06
C LYS A 3 8.00 -14.37 -8.04
N SER A 4 9.23 -14.40 -7.51
CA SER A 4 10.02 -15.62 -7.39
C SER A 4 9.37 -16.61 -6.43
N MET A 5 8.87 -16.16 -5.29
CA MET A 5 8.14 -17.00 -4.35
C MET A 5 6.84 -17.52 -4.95
N ALA A 6 6.11 -16.67 -5.66
CA ALA A 6 4.86 -17.08 -6.29
C ALA A 6 5.08 -18.18 -7.31
N LEU A 7 6.10 -18.04 -8.17
CA LEU A 7 6.46 -19.06 -9.16
C LEU A 7 6.88 -20.37 -8.50
N ASP A 8 7.75 -20.30 -7.50
CA ASP A 8 8.23 -21.48 -6.80
C ASP A 8 7.09 -22.26 -6.14
N LEU A 9 6.21 -21.56 -5.43
CA LEU A 9 5.10 -22.18 -4.74
C LEU A 9 4.04 -22.72 -5.71
N ALA A 10 3.84 -22.07 -6.85
CA ALA A 10 2.93 -22.53 -7.88
C ALA A 10 3.46 -23.80 -8.56
N GLU A 11 4.76 -23.83 -8.89
CA GLU A 11 5.42 -24.99 -9.50
C GLU A 11 5.37 -26.22 -8.58
N ARG A 12 5.39 -26.01 -7.27
CA ARG A 12 5.26 -27.09 -6.29
C ARG A 12 3.83 -27.54 -6.04
N GLU A 13 2.87 -26.91 -6.71
CA GLU A 13 1.44 -27.21 -6.57
C GLU A 13 0.95 -27.13 -5.11
N THR A 14 1.47 -26.14 -4.36
CA THR A 14 1.14 -25.97 -2.94
C THR A 14 -0.24 -25.39 -2.67
N GLY A 15 -0.83 -24.72 -3.66
CA GLY A 15 -2.04 -23.94 -3.48
C GLY A 15 -1.82 -22.61 -2.74
N ILE A 16 -0.57 -22.27 -2.43
CA ILE A 16 -0.24 -21.02 -1.75
C ILE A 16 -0.05 -19.93 -2.78
N ARG A 17 -0.72 -18.80 -2.56
CA ARG A 17 -0.58 -17.60 -3.39
C ARG A 17 0.27 -16.55 -2.68
N VAL A 18 1.09 -15.83 -3.42
CA VAL A 18 1.95 -14.77 -2.90
C VAL A 18 1.76 -13.52 -3.73
N ASN A 19 1.26 -12.49 -3.10
CA ASN A 19 1.07 -11.17 -3.73
C ASN A 19 1.68 -10.11 -2.82
N SER A 20 1.98 -8.95 -3.38
CA SER A 20 2.46 -7.81 -2.61
C SER A 20 1.41 -6.71 -2.58
N LEU A 21 1.29 -6.06 -1.43
CA LEU A 21 0.42 -4.91 -1.23
C LEU A 21 1.31 -3.67 -1.10
N HIS A 22 1.04 -2.68 -1.95
CA HIS A 22 1.79 -1.42 -1.97
C HIS A 22 0.87 -0.27 -1.56
N PRO A 23 0.75 0.01 -0.26
CA PRO A 23 -0.11 1.10 0.21
C PRO A 23 0.57 2.45 0.00
N GLY A 24 -0.24 3.47 -0.14
CA GLY A 24 0.23 4.84 -0.07
C GLY A 24 0.29 5.32 1.39
N PHE A 25 0.24 6.63 1.56
CA PHE A 25 0.22 7.21 2.89
C PHE A 25 -1.17 7.12 3.50
N ALA A 26 -1.23 6.59 4.70
CA ALA A 26 -2.45 6.53 5.50
C ALA A 26 -2.39 7.56 6.62
N GLU A 27 -3.54 8.04 7.04
CA GLU A 27 -3.65 8.93 8.19
C GLU A 27 -3.48 8.12 9.47
N THR A 28 -2.25 8.08 9.96
CA THR A 28 -1.87 7.30 11.15
C THR A 28 -1.10 8.18 12.13
N PRO A 29 -1.06 7.81 13.41
CA PRO A 29 -0.22 8.51 14.40
C PRO A 29 1.26 8.57 13.99
N LEU A 30 1.74 7.57 13.26
CA LEU A 30 3.13 7.53 12.77
C LEU A 30 3.40 8.69 11.80
N VAL A 31 2.52 8.92 10.85
CA VAL A 31 2.63 10.02 9.88
C VAL A 31 2.49 11.37 10.58
N GLU A 32 1.49 11.49 11.46
CA GLU A 32 1.28 12.72 12.23
C GLU A 32 2.49 13.07 13.10
N ASN A 33 3.06 12.08 13.79
CA ASN A 33 4.24 12.26 14.60
C ASN A 33 5.47 12.63 13.77
N ALA A 34 5.62 12.04 12.61
CA ALA A 34 6.73 12.36 11.70
C ALA A 34 6.66 13.83 11.25
N ILE A 35 5.48 14.33 10.92
CA ILE A 35 5.27 15.74 10.55
C ILE A 35 5.54 16.64 11.75
N ALA A 36 5.06 16.27 12.94
CA ALA A 36 5.22 17.06 14.15
C ALA A 36 6.68 17.22 14.59
N GLN A 37 7.57 16.29 14.20
CA GLN A 37 8.99 16.37 14.51
C GLN A 37 9.77 17.28 13.57
N LEU A 38 9.18 17.69 12.46
CA LEU A 38 9.80 18.63 11.53
C LEU A 38 9.65 20.06 12.03
N GLU A 39 10.58 20.95 11.62
CA GLU A 39 10.38 22.37 11.81
C GLU A 39 9.08 22.79 11.09
N PRO A 40 8.34 23.79 11.63
CA PRO A 40 7.03 24.13 11.05
C PRO A 40 7.06 24.36 9.53
N GLU A 41 8.10 25.02 9.03
CA GLU A 41 8.26 25.29 7.60
C GLU A 41 8.49 24.02 6.79
N GLU A 42 9.30 23.09 7.32
CA GLU A 42 9.55 21.78 6.69
C GLU A 42 8.30 20.92 6.71
N GLY A 43 7.54 20.94 7.81
CA GLY A 43 6.28 20.23 7.94
C GLY A 43 5.26 20.68 6.92
N GLU A 44 5.14 21.99 6.70
CA GLU A 44 4.24 22.56 5.69
C GLU A 44 4.65 22.14 4.28
N GLN A 45 5.95 22.18 3.97
CA GLN A 45 6.47 21.75 2.68
C GLN A 45 6.23 20.27 2.43
N PHE A 46 6.44 19.44 3.42
CA PHE A 46 6.20 18.00 3.33
C PHE A 46 4.72 17.71 3.09
N SER A 47 3.84 18.34 3.86
CA SER A 47 2.39 18.20 3.70
C SER A 47 1.91 18.66 2.33
N ALA A 48 2.47 19.77 1.81
CA ALA A 48 2.13 20.27 0.49
C ALA A 48 2.54 19.30 -0.61
N ARG A 49 3.72 18.69 -0.50
CA ARG A 49 4.19 17.69 -1.48
C ARG A 49 3.32 16.44 -1.47
N LEU A 50 2.92 15.99 -0.29
CA LEU A 50 1.99 14.87 -0.17
C LEU A 50 0.66 15.19 -0.83
N ALA A 51 0.12 16.39 -0.59
CA ALA A 51 -1.15 16.82 -1.16
C ALA A 51 -1.11 16.88 -2.69
N GLU A 52 0.01 17.30 -3.27
CA GLU A 52 0.16 17.35 -4.73
C GLU A 52 0.11 15.97 -5.38
N ARG A 53 0.69 14.96 -4.74
CA ARG A 53 0.81 13.61 -5.31
C ARG A 53 -0.27 12.65 -4.83
N ALA A 54 -0.81 12.87 -3.66
CA ALA A 54 -1.87 12.04 -3.10
C ALA A 54 -3.22 12.52 -3.63
N LEU A 55 -3.56 12.10 -4.84
CA LEU A 55 -4.74 12.60 -5.57
C LEU A 55 -6.05 12.37 -4.81
N LEU A 56 -6.15 11.30 -4.05
CA LEU A 56 -7.31 10.99 -3.21
C LEU A 56 -7.09 11.34 -1.74
N GLY A 57 -6.00 12.03 -1.44
CA GLY A 57 -5.64 12.39 -0.06
C GLY A 57 -4.97 11.25 0.69
N LEU A 58 -4.94 11.35 2.02
CA LEU A 58 -4.44 10.28 2.87
C LEU A 58 -5.52 9.20 3.02
N ALA A 59 -5.11 7.95 2.97
CA ALA A 59 -6.02 6.84 3.16
C ALA A 59 -6.45 6.72 4.62
N ASP A 60 -7.70 6.33 4.83
CA ASP A 60 -8.12 5.77 6.11
C ASP A 60 -7.46 4.39 6.23
N PRO A 61 -6.89 4.01 7.39
CA PRO A 61 -6.32 2.68 7.58
C PRO A 61 -7.25 1.53 7.18
N ASP A 62 -8.55 1.69 7.33
CA ASP A 62 -9.54 0.68 6.94
C ASP A 62 -9.56 0.45 5.43
N GLN A 63 -9.22 1.45 4.62
CA GLN A 63 -9.14 1.29 3.17
C GLN A 63 -7.97 0.39 2.76
N ILE A 64 -6.86 0.49 3.47
CA ILE A 64 -5.70 -0.39 3.24
C ILE A 64 -6.01 -1.80 3.77
N ALA A 65 -6.63 -1.89 4.94
CA ALA A 65 -7.04 -3.16 5.52
C ALA A 65 -8.02 -3.92 4.62
N ALA A 66 -8.95 -3.22 3.98
CA ALA A 66 -9.89 -3.82 3.04
C ALA A 66 -9.17 -4.49 1.87
N ALA A 67 -8.12 -3.87 1.34
CA ALA A 67 -7.31 -4.44 0.28
C ALA A 67 -6.58 -5.70 0.75
N ALA A 68 -6.05 -5.70 1.97
CA ALA A 68 -5.41 -6.87 2.56
C ALA A 68 -6.42 -8.03 2.74
N VAL A 69 -7.61 -7.74 3.22
CA VAL A 69 -8.68 -8.73 3.36
C VAL A 69 -9.02 -9.35 2.00
N PHE A 70 -9.13 -8.52 0.95
CA PHE A 70 -9.36 -9.03 -0.40
C PHE A 70 -8.28 -10.02 -0.82
N LEU A 71 -7.00 -9.72 -0.58
CA LEU A 71 -5.90 -10.60 -0.95
C LEU A 71 -5.90 -11.91 -0.15
N PHE A 72 -6.41 -11.92 1.07
CA PHE A 72 -6.54 -13.13 1.90
C PHE A 72 -7.82 -13.92 1.59
N SER A 73 -8.73 -13.36 0.83
CA SER A 73 -10.02 -14.00 0.56
C SER A 73 -9.98 -14.83 -0.72
N ASP A 74 -11.01 -15.65 -0.92
CA ASP A 74 -11.21 -16.42 -2.15
C ASP A 74 -11.53 -15.51 -3.35
N ASP A 75 -11.93 -14.26 -3.11
CA ASP A 75 -12.21 -13.30 -4.17
C ASP A 75 -10.97 -12.99 -5.00
N SER A 76 -9.77 -13.18 -4.44
CA SER A 76 -8.51 -13.02 -5.16
C SER A 76 -7.88 -14.36 -5.56
N SER A 77 -8.67 -15.41 -5.65
CA SER A 77 -8.18 -16.79 -5.85
C SER A 77 -7.37 -17.00 -7.14
N PHE A 78 -7.53 -16.15 -8.14
CA PHE A 78 -6.77 -16.24 -9.39
C PHE A 78 -5.56 -15.29 -9.42
N MET A 79 -5.17 -14.73 -8.27
CA MET A 79 -4.04 -13.81 -8.16
C MET A 79 -2.86 -14.47 -7.46
N THR A 80 -1.71 -14.52 -8.13
CA THR A 80 -0.43 -14.83 -7.51
C THR A 80 0.67 -14.10 -8.28
N GLY A 81 1.70 -13.66 -7.60
CA GLY A 81 2.79 -12.89 -8.20
C GLY A 81 2.42 -11.47 -8.58
N SER A 82 1.28 -10.98 -8.13
CA SER A 82 0.76 -9.66 -8.48
C SER A 82 1.15 -8.60 -7.47
N GLU A 83 1.17 -7.36 -7.93
CA GLU A 83 1.33 -6.18 -7.09
C GLU A 83 -0.02 -5.46 -7.02
N LEU A 84 -0.54 -5.25 -5.82
CA LEU A 84 -1.77 -4.49 -5.62
C LEU A 84 -1.40 -3.13 -5.05
N VAL A 85 -1.55 -2.10 -5.87
CA VAL A 85 -1.22 -0.72 -5.49
C VAL A 85 -2.50 -0.05 -4.98
N VAL A 86 -2.45 0.41 -3.73
CA VAL A 86 -3.59 1.07 -3.06
C VAL A 86 -3.06 2.37 -2.45
N ASP A 87 -2.82 3.36 -3.32
CA ASP A 87 -2.11 4.58 -2.94
C ASP A 87 -2.83 5.87 -3.34
N GLY A 88 -4.10 5.77 -3.72
CA GLY A 88 -4.90 6.95 -4.09
C GLY A 88 -4.33 7.72 -5.28
N GLY A 89 -3.58 7.06 -6.15
CA GLY A 89 -2.99 7.67 -7.33
C GLY A 89 -1.59 8.25 -7.12
N PHE A 90 -1.00 8.06 -5.95
CA PHE A 90 0.31 8.64 -5.62
C PHE A 90 1.40 8.27 -6.65
N THR A 91 1.50 6.99 -7.02
CA THR A 91 2.50 6.54 -7.99
C THR A 91 2.13 6.82 -9.44
N ALA A 92 0.88 7.15 -9.70
CA ALA A 92 0.39 7.52 -11.03
C ALA A 92 0.64 9.00 -11.35
N SER A 93 0.90 9.80 -10.33
CA SER A 93 1.05 11.26 -10.45
C SER A 93 2.47 11.70 -10.77
#